data_2bdf74cfbc8321ef6249217a733f9c38
#
_entry.id   2bdf74cfbc8321ef6249217a733f9c38
#
_cell.length_a   1.000
_cell.length_b   1.000
_cell.length_c   1.000
_cell.angle_alpha   90.00
_cell.angle_beta   90.00
_cell.angle_gamma   90.00
#
_symmetry.space_group_name_H-M   'P 1'
#
loop_
_entity.id
_entity.type
_entity.pdbx_description
1 polymer ?
#
loop_
_entity_poly.entity_id
_entity_poly.type
_entity_poly.pdbx_seq_one_letter_code
_entity_poly.pdbx_strand_id
1 'polypeptide(L)'
;MMRKIWFVLVGILSVALAPPKPVLADAKSGLAVTKDDRILGNPDAPITIVEYASLTCPHCAHFANDVLPELKKKWIDPGKVKLVFRDFPLDEPALRAAMIARCAPPQRFYAYVDTFFAAQDKWVMARDYREALARLVKLGGMSQNEFENCLKDTALENKIVEGRLVASKELDVGSTPTFFINGTKFAGAPTLEEFDKVLSSLAAKS
;
A
#
# COMPACT_ATOMS: atom_id res chain seq x y z
N MET A 1 21.95 -82.24 6.86
CA MET A 1 21.90 -80.98 7.62
C MET A 1 21.83 -79.83 6.64
N MET A 2 20.64 -79.27 6.37
CA MET A 2 20.44 -78.17 5.41
C MET A 2 20.30 -76.87 6.19
N ARG A 3 21.22 -75.91 6.02
CA ARG A 3 21.18 -74.56 6.60
C ARG A 3 20.35 -73.65 5.64
N LYS A 4 19.19 -73.20 6.09
CA LYS A 4 18.38 -72.19 5.41
C LYS A 4 19.00 -70.80 5.66
N ILE A 5 19.44 -70.15 4.57
CA ILE A 5 19.91 -68.76 4.59
C ILE A 5 18.68 -67.86 4.35
N TRP A 6 18.37 -67.02 5.32
CA TRP A 6 17.34 -65.99 5.19
C TRP A 6 18.00 -64.71 4.63
N PHE A 7 17.56 -64.28 3.46
CA PHE A 7 17.89 -62.93 2.92
C PHE A 7 16.90 -61.93 3.48
N VAL A 8 17.42 -60.98 4.29
CA VAL A 8 16.67 -59.81 4.73
C VAL A 8 16.83 -58.73 3.66
N LEU A 9 15.77 -58.44 2.95
CA LEU A 9 15.67 -57.32 2.05
C LEU A 9 15.47 -56.02 2.86
N VAL A 10 16.55 -55.24 2.98
CA VAL A 10 16.46 -53.86 3.54
C VAL A 10 15.99 -52.92 2.42
N GLY A 11 14.72 -52.53 2.46
CA GLY A 11 14.17 -51.51 1.59
C GLY A 11 14.69 -50.12 1.97
N ILE A 12 15.51 -49.53 1.12
CA ILE A 12 15.95 -48.12 1.28
C ILE A 12 14.82 -47.22 0.83
N LEU A 13 14.13 -46.59 1.80
CA LEU A 13 13.11 -45.58 1.57
C LEU A 13 13.81 -44.26 1.18
N SER A 14 13.90 -43.98 -0.12
CA SER A 14 14.45 -42.70 -0.63
C SER A 14 13.43 -41.57 -0.37
N VAL A 15 13.66 -40.78 0.65
CA VAL A 15 12.93 -39.54 0.86
C VAL A 15 13.46 -38.49 -0.13
N ALA A 16 12.69 -38.22 -1.17
CA ALA A 16 12.99 -37.12 -2.09
C ALA A 16 12.76 -35.77 -1.35
N LEU A 17 13.83 -35.10 -0.94
CA LEU A 17 13.78 -33.71 -0.51
C LEU A 17 13.42 -32.84 -1.72
N ALA A 18 12.21 -32.27 -1.73
CA ALA A 18 11.86 -31.22 -2.69
C ALA A 18 12.79 -30.02 -2.48
N PRO A 19 13.32 -29.41 -3.58
CA PRO A 19 14.16 -28.23 -3.44
C PRO A 19 13.36 -27.11 -2.79
N PRO A 20 13.98 -26.33 -1.87
CA PRO A 20 13.33 -25.17 -1.29
C PRO A 20 12.95 -24.19 -2.41
N LYS A 21 11.68 -23.76 -2.43
CA LYS A 21 11.25 -22.69 -3.33
C LYS A 21 12.13 -21.46 -3.08
N PRO A 22 12.62 -20.76 -4.13
CA PRO A 22 13.37 -19.55 -3.93
C PRO A 22 12.47 -18.54 -3.18
N VAL A 23 12.77 -18.30 -1.92
CA VAL A 23 12.30 -17.13 -1.20
C VAL A 23 12.97 -15.97 -1.93
N LEU A 24 12.18 -15.14 -2.61
CA LEU A 24 12.63 -13.85 -3.13
C LEU A 24 13.14 -13.04 -1.93
N ALA A 25 14.42 -13.20 -1.63
CA ALA A 25 15.12 -12.40 -0.66
C ALA A 25 15.25 -10.98 -1.22
N ASP A 26 15.07 -10.02 -0.34
CA ASP A 26 15.27 -8.57 -0.47
C ASP A 26 14.08 -7.70 -0.88
N ALA A 27 12.92 -7.90 -0.24
CA ALA A 27 12.15 -6.72 0.12
C ALA A 27 12.94 -6.00 1.24
N LYS A 28 13.51 -4.79 0.98
CA LYS A 28 14.03 -3.91 2.06
C LYS A 28 13.02 -3.97 3.18
N SER A 29 13.43 -4.23 4.43
CA SER A 29 12.54 -4.59 5.53
C SER A 29 11.34 -3.63 5.71
N GLY A 30 11.50 -2.36 5.30
CA GLY A 30 10.46 -1.33 5.33
C GLY A 30 9.38 -1.44 4.23
N LEU A 31 9.49 -2.35 3.24
CA LEU A 31 8.50 -2.51 2.16
C LEU A 31 7.59 -3.72 2.35
N ALA A 32 7.86 -4.58 3.32
CA ALA A 32 6.99 -5.71 3.64
C ALA A 32 5.58 -5.20 3.97
N VAL A 33 4.56 -5.86 3.40
CA VAL A 33 3.17 -5.57 3.70
C VAL A 33 2.86 -6.06 5.11
N THR A 34 2.27 -5.19 5.93
CA THR A 34 1.95 -5.45 7.33
C THR A 34 0.44 -5.46 7.54
N LYS A 35 -0.01 -5.92 8.72
CA LYS A 35 -1.43 -5.88 9.13
C LYS A 35 -2.01 -4.46 9.21
N ASP A 36 -1.14 -3.47 9.35
CA ASP A 36 -1.55 -2.06 9.47
C ASP A 36 -1.70 -1.37 8.11
N ASP A 37 -1.21 -2.02 7.05
CA ASP A 37 -1.35 -1.49 5.71
C ASP A 37 -2.81 -1.53 5.23
N ARG A 38 -3.15 -0.60 4.37
CA ARG A 38 -4.43 -0.56 3.67
C ARG A 38 -4.20 -1.04 2.24
N ILE A 39 -4.85 -2.14 1.89
CA ILE A 39 -4.68 -2.80 0.59
C ILE A 39 -5.90 -2.52 -0.27
N LEU A 40 -5.67 -2.06 -1.48
CA LEU A 40 -6.64 -2.01 -2.56
C LEU A 40 -6.42 -3.20 -3.50
N GLY A 41 -7.47 -3.98 -3.71
CA GLY A 41 -7.41 -5.20 -4.52
C GLY A 41 -7.30 -6.48 -3.69
N ASN A 42 -6.91 -7.57 -4.35
CA ASN A 42 -6.73 -8.87 -3.72
C ASN A 42 -5.43 -8.89 -2.88
N PRO A 43 -5.49 -9.14 -1.55
CA PRO A 43 -4.28 -9.21 -0.71
C PRO A 43 -3.29 -10.28 -1.16
N ASP A 44 -3.75 -11.32 -1.87
CA ASP A 44 -2.90 -12.42 -2.38
C ASP A 44 -2.37 -12.15 -3.79
N ALA A 45 -2.63 -10.96 -4.37
CA ALA A 45 -2.12 -10.62 -5.69
C ALA A 45 -0.58 -10.74 -5.76
N PRO A 46 -0.03 -11.32 -6.85
CA PRO A 46 1.40 -11.62 -6.96
C PRO A 46 2.28 -10.36 -7.07
N ILE A 47 1.72 -9.25 -7.59
CA ILE A 47 2.45 -7.99 -7.75
C ILE A 47 1.95 -7.00 -6.70
N THR A 48 2.90 -6.41 -5.97
CA THR A 48 2.61 -5.38 -4.96
C THR A 48 3.13 -4.03 -5.44
N ILE A 49 2.26 -3.03 -5.45
CA ILE A 49 2.62 -1.62 -5.58
C ILE A 49 2.48 -1.00 -4.19
N VAL A 50 3.54 -0.42 -3.65
CA VAL A 50 3.49 0.42 -2.46
C VAL A 50 3.61 1.87 -2.92
N GLU A 51 2.63 2.69 -2.60
CA GLU A 51 2.60 4.11 -2.89
C GLU A 51 2.84 4.90 -1.59
N TYR A 52 3.87 5.74 -1.57
CA TYR A 52 4.05 6.78 -0.58
C TYR A 52 3.48 8.09 -1.11
N ALA A 53 2.42 8.58 -0.46
CA ALA A 53 1.66 9.72 -0.95
C ALA A 53 1.34 10.74 0.16
N SER A 54 1.17 12.00 -0.26
CA SER A 54 0.65 13.07 0.56
C SER A 54 -0.70 13.53 0.03
N LEU A 55 -1.67 13.69 0.92
CA LEU A 55 -3.02 14.12 0.54
C LEU A 55 -3.11 15.59 0.08
N THR A 56 -2.04 16.38 0.29
CA THR A 56 -1.92 17.75 -0.25
C THR A 56 -1.10 17.81 -1.54
N CYS A 57 -0.48 16.71 -1.98
CA CYS A 57 0.36 16.71 -3.18
C CYS A 57 -0.49 16.66 -4.46
N PRO A 58 -0.37 17.66 -5.38
CA PRO A 58 -1.13 17.66 -6.63
C PRO A 58 -0.83 16.48 -7.55
N HIS A 59 0.42 16.00 -7.56
CA HIS A 59 0.80 14.82 -8.36
C HIS A 59 0.20 13.53 -7.82
N CYS A 60 0.00 13.42 -6.49
CA CYS A 60 -0.72 12.31 -5.89
C CYS A 60 -2.21 12.37 -6.25
N ALA A 61 -2.82 13.56 -6.24
CA ALA A 61 -4.20 13.74 -6.68
C ALA A 61 -4.37 13.38 -8.16
N HIS A 62 -3.44 13.80 -9.03
CA HIS A 62 -3.46 13.41 -10.45
C HIS A 62 -3.37 11.88 -10.60
N PHE A 63 -2.44 11.22 -9.90
CA PHE A 63 -2.38 9.76 -9.94
C PHE A 63 -3.70 9.12 -9.49
N ALA A 64 -4.24 9.54 -8.35
CA ALA A 64 -5.46 8.96 -7.79
C ALA A 64 -6.70 9.18 -8.67
N ASN A 65 -6.83 10.37 -9.27
CA ASN A 65 -8.03 10.74 -10.04
C ASN A 65 -7.97 10.31 -11.51
N ASP A 66 -6.78 10.32 -12.13
CA ASP A 66 -6.65 10.18 -13.58
C ASP A 66 -5.96 8.87 -14.00
N VAL A 67 -5.02 8.33 -13.20
CA VAL A 67 -4.25 7.13 -13.55
C VAL A 67 -4.80 5.88 -12.84
N LEU A 68 -5.04 5.98 -11.53
CA LEU A 68 -5.47 4.85 -10.70
C LEU A 68 -6.76 4.19 -11.17
N PRO A 69 -7.80 4.88 -11.67
CA PRO A 69 -9.01 4.23 -12.15
C PRO A 69 -8.75 3.21 -13.27
N GLU A 70 -7.92 3.57 -14.25
CA GLU A 70 -7.59 2.65 -15.35
C GLU A 70 -6.61 1.56 -14.91
N LEU A 71 -5.64 1.90 -14.04
CA LEU A 71 -4.75 0.92 -13.41
C LEU A 71 -5.56 -0.11 -12.61
N LYS A 72 -6.56 0.35 -11.86
CA LYS A 72 -7.47 -0.50 -11.09
C LYS A 72 -8.22 -1.47 -11.99
N LYS A 73 -8.87 -0.98 -13.01
CA LYS A 73 -9.64 -1.78 -13.97
C LYS A 73 -8.77 -2.84 -14.68
N LYS A 74 -7.55 -2.48 -15.06
CA LYS A 74 -6.67 -3.35 -15.86
C LYS A 74 -5.89 -4.37 -15.04
N TRP A 75 -5.49 -4.01 -13.82
CA TRP A 75 -4.53 -4.78 -13.04
C TRP A 75 -5.02 -5.19 -11.65
N ILE A 76 -5.71 -4.28 -10.93
CA ILE A 76 -6.09 -4.52 -9.53
C ILE A 76 -7.36 -5.36 -9.46
N ASP A 77 -8.42 -4.97 -10.17
CA ASP A 77 -9.71 -5.68 -10.17
C ASP A 77 -9.59 -7.13 -10.68
N PRO A 78 -8.75 -7.41 -11.71
CA PRO A 78 -8.47 -8.79 -12.11
C PRO A 78 -7.62 -9.59 -11.12
N GLY A 79 -7.18 -8.99 -10.00
CA GLY A 79 -6.40 -9.65 -8.95
C GLY A 79 -4.92 -9.90 -9.29
N LYS A 80 -4.37 -9.23 -10.30
CA LYS A 80 -2.96 -9.35 -10.70
C LYS A 80 -2.03 -8.49 -9.85
N VAL A 81 -2.56 -7.36 -9.36
CA VAL A 81 -1.84 -6.35 -8.60
C VAL A 81 -2.63 -5.98 -7.36
N LYS A 82 -1.92 -5.71 -6.27
CA LYS A 82 -2.44 -5.00 -5.09
C LYS A 82 -1.73 -3.68 -4.91
N LEU A 83 -2.46 -2.65 -4.50
CA LEU A 83 -1.93 -1.36 -4.13
C LEU A 83 -1.97 -1.19 -2.62
N VAL A 84 -0.86 -0.77 -2.04
CA VAL A 84 -0.71 -0.43 -0.63
C VAL A 84 -0.43 1.05 -0.52
N PHE A 85 -1.36 1.79 0.09
CA PHE A 85 -1.19 3.22 0.33
C PHE A 85 -0.47 3.45 1.66
N ARG A 86 0.61 4.24 1.64
CA ARG A 86 1.36 4.66 2.82
C ARG A 86 1.44 6.16 2.91
N ASP A 87 1.12 6.68 4.08
CA ASP A 87 1.13 8.12 4.33
C ASP A 87 2.54 8.68 4.32
N PHE A 88 2.74 9.74 3.53
CA PHE A 88 3.95 10.55 3.53
C PHE A 88 3.57 12.03 3.56
N PRO A 89 2.98 12.51 4.67
CA PRO A 89 2.48 13.88 4.74
C PRO A 89 3.61 14.90 4.57
N LEU A 90 3.41 15.86 3.67
CA LEU A 90 4.38 16.93 3.38
C LEU A 90 4.20 18.14 4.32
N ASP A 91 3.00 18.28 4.89
CA ASP A 91 2.58 19.41 5.72
C ASP A 91 1.55 18.99 6.79
N GLU A 92 1.16 19.92 7.65
CA GLU A 92 0.18 19.65 8.70
C GLU A 92 -1.21 19.30 8.12
N PRO A 93 -1.77 20.01 7.13
CA PRO A 93 -3.04 19.61 6.54
C PRO A 93 -3.04 18.18 6.01
N ALA A 94 -1.97 17.74 5.35
CA ALA A 94 -1.83 16.35 4.88
C ALA A 94 -1.80 15.36 6.05
N LEU A 95 -1.09 15.69 7.13
CA LEU A 95 -1.05 14.85 8.33
C LEU A 95 -2.44 14.70 8.95
N ARG A 96 -3.19 15.80 9.10
CA ARG A 96 -4.55 15.75 9.67
C ARG A 96 -5.50 14.97 8.76
N ALA A 97 -5.43 15.15 7.44
CA ALA A 97 -6.23 14.37 6.50
C ALA A 97 -5.88 12.86 6.56
N ALA A 98 -4.60 12.52 6.67
CA ALA A 98 -4.14 11.14 6.84
C ALA A 98 -4.67 10.52 8.15
N MET A 99 -4.61 11.24 9.27
CA MET A 99 -5.18 10.79 10.55
C MET A 99 -6.67 10.48 10.41
N ILE A 100 -7.42 11.37 9.78
CA ILE A 100 -8.87 11.20 9.56
C ILE A 100 -9.14 9.95 8.71
N ALA A 101 -8.42 9.77 7.60
CA ALA A 101 -8.58 8.59 6.74
C ALA A 101 -8.24 7.30 7.48
N ARG A 102 -7.16 7.30 8.28
CA ARG A 102 -6.73 6.12 9.07
C ARG A 102 -7.67 5.79 10.23
N CYS A 103 -8.32 6.78 10.80
CA CYS A 103 -9.30 6.63 11.88
C CYS A 103 -10.60 5.97 11.40
N ALA A 104 -10.92 6.09 10.13
CA ALA A 104 -12.07 5.42 9.54
C ALA A 104 -11.94 3.88 9.61
N PRO A 105 -13.06 3.14 9.63
CA PRO A 105 -13.02 1.69 9.48
C PRO A 105 -12.18 1.29 8.27
N PRO A 106 -11.36 0.22 8.35
CA PRO A 106 -10.44 -0.16 7.28
C PRO A 106 -11.06 -0.23 5.89
N GLN A 107 -12.32 -0.67 5.80
CA GLN A 107 -13.07 -0.80 4.54
C GLN A 107 -13.43 0.55 3.91
N ARG A 108 -13.42 1.63 4.69
CA ARG A 108 -13.72 3.00 4.23
C ARG A 108 -12.48 3.83 3.96
N PHE A 109 -11.30 3.33 4.26
CA PHE A 109 -10.04 4.07 4.11
C PHE A 109 -9.87 4.67 2.72
N TYR A 110 -9.95 3.83 1.68
CA TYR A 110 -9.78 4.31 0.29
C TYR A 110 -10.90 5.27 -0.13
N ALA A 111 -12.13 5.08 0.34
CA ALA A 111 -13.21 6.03 0.05
C ALA A 111 -12.93 7.45 0.60
N TYR A 112 -12.28 7.55 1.77
CA TYR A 112 -11.86 8.86 2.30
C TYR A 112 -10.66 9.41 1.51
N VAL A 113 -9.66 8.59 1.21
CA VAL A 113 -8.50 9.00 0.39
C VAL A 113 -8.95 9.51 -0.97
N ASP A 114 -9.83 8.78 -1.66
CA ASP A 114 -10.39 9.18 -2.95
C ASP A 114 -11.18 10.50 -2.85
N THR A 115 -11.99 10.64 -1.79
CA THR A 115 -12.75 11.88 -1.54
C THR A 115 -11.81 13.07 -1.32
N PHE A 116 -10.73 12.89 -0.56
CA PHE A 116 -9.77 13.96 -0.30
C PHE A 116 -9.01 14.36 -1.56
N PHE A 117 -8.60 13.41 -2.38
CA PHE A 117 -7.95 13.72 -3.64
C PHE A 117 -8.90 14.35 -4.66
N ALA A 118 -10.13 13.85 -4.79
CA ALA A 118 -11.12 14.41 -5.71
C ALA A 118 -11.54 15.84 -5.34
N ALA A 119 -11.46 16.21 -4.06
CA ALA A 119 -11.81 17.55 -3.57
C ALA A 119 -10.57 18.36 -3.14
N GLN A 120 -9.34 17.94 -3.53
CA GLN A 120 -8.09 18.47 -3.00
C GLN A 120 -8.04 20.00 -3.03
N ASP A 121 -8.29 20.62 -4.17
CA ASP A 121 -8.26 22.08 -4.33
C ASP A 121 -9.25 22.80 -3.38
N LYS A 122 -10.38 22.15 -3.10
CA LYS A 122 -11.44 22.74 -2.29
C LYS A 122 -11.11 22.80 -0.80
N TRP A 123 -10.36 21.79 -0.31
CA TRP A 123 -10.04 21.75 1.13
C TRP A 123 -8.62 22.24 1.43
N VAL A 124 -7.64 21.99 0.55
CA VAL A 124 -6.24 22.45 0.74
C VAL A 124 -6.17 23.99 0.71
N MET A 125 -6.90 24.59 -0.22
CA MET A 125 -6.93 26.06 -0.39
C MET A 125 -7.96 26.75 0.49
N ALA A 126 -8.70 26.01 1.31
CA ALA A 126 -9.71 26.60 2.20
C ALA A 126 -9.06 27.44 3.31
N ARG A 127 -9.69 28.55 3.70
CA ARG A 127 -9.26 29.36 4.83
C ARG A 127 -9.16 28.55 6.13
N ASP A 128 -10.08 27.62 6.31
CA ASP A 128 -10.09 26.62 7.38
C ASP A 128 -10.20 25.23 6.74
N TYR A 129 -9.04 24.60 6.56
CA TYR A 129 -8.95 23.25 5.98
C TYR A 129 -9.60 22.20 6.89
N ARG A 130 -9.60 22.39 8.22
CA ARG A 130 -10.20 21.44 9.15
C ARG A 130 -11.72 21.43 9.01
N GLU A 131 -12.34 22.60 8.92
CA GLU A 131 -13.77 22.71 8.66
C GLU A 131 -14.13 22.11 7.29
N ALA A 132 -13.30 22.35 6.26
CA ALA A 132 -13.51 21.77 4.93
C ALA A 132 -13.44 20.24 4.96
N LEU A 133 -12.44 19.66 5.64
CA LEU A 133 -12.32 18.22 5.84
C LEU A 133 -13.51 17.66 6.63
N ALA A 134 -13.95 18.32 7.71
CA ALA A 134 -15.11 17.90 8.51
C ALA A 134 -16.38 17.80 7.64
N ARG A 135 -16.61 18.77 6.74
CA ARG A 135 -17.73 18.71 5.79
C ARG A 135 -17.65 17.52 4.84
N LEU A 136 -16.44 17.22 4.30
CA LEU A 136 -16.25 16.09 3.39
C LEU A 136 -16.51 14.75 4.08
N VAL A 137 -15.96 14.56 5.28
CA VAL A 137 -16.10 13.27 5.99
C VAL A 137 -17.49 13.04 6.56
N LYS A 138 -18.22 14.12 6.84
CA LYS A 138 -19.64 14.03 7.24
C LYS A 138 -20.49 13.40 6.15
N LEU A 139 -20.22 13.69 4.88
CA LEU A 139 -20.87 13.03 3.73
C LEU A 139 -20.54 11.55 3.68
N GLY A 140 -19.33 11.16 4.12
CA GLY A 140 -18.90 9.77 4.27
C GLY A 140 -19.40 9.08 5.55
N GLY A 141 -20.22 9.76 6.38
CA GLY A 141 -20.84 9.20 7.58
C GLY A 141 -20.00 9.29 8.86
N MET A 142 -18.90 10.07 8.88
CA MET A 142 -18.15 10.35 10.11
C MET A 142 -18.85 11.48 10.88
N SER A 143 -19.14 11.26 12.16
CA SER A 143 -19.69 12.29 13.03
C SER A 143 -18.64 13.33 13.42
N GLN A 144 -19.09 14.50 13.89
CA GLN A 144 -18.21 15.55 14.40
C GLN A 144 -17.32 15.05 15.56
N ASN A 145 -17.90 14.27 16.48
CA ASN A 145 -17.15 13.73 17.63
C ASN A 145 -16.07 12.75 17.19
N GLU A 146 -16.37 11.87 16.22
CA GLU A 146 -15.37 10.96 15.64
C GLU A 146 -14.24 11.74 14.98
N PHE A 147 -14.58 12.74 14.15
CA PHE A 147 -13.61 13.62 13.51
C PHE A 147 -12.66 14.28 14.51
N GLU A 148 -13.21 14.89 15.58
CA GLU A 148 -12.40 15.55 16.60
C GLU A 148 -11.55 14.59 17.41
N ASN A 149 -12.07 13.39 17.71
CA ASN A 149 -11.31 12.34 18.40
C ASN A 149 -10.16 11.84 17.54
N CYS A 150 -10.37 11.66 16.22
CA CYS A 150 -9.31 11.30 15.29
C CYS A 150 -8.16 12.32 15.30
N LEU A 151 -8.47 13.62 15.33
CA LEU A 151 -7.46 14.68 15.35
C LEU A 151 -6.71 14.81 16.69
N LYS A 152 -7.23 14.20 17.76
CA LYS A 152 -6.62 14.17 19.10
C LYS A 152 -5.80 12.87 19.34
N ASP A 153 -5.84 11.91 18.42
CA ASP A 153 -5.13 10.64 18.57
C ASP A 153 -3.62 10.83 18.30
N THR A 154 -2.91 11.13 19.38
CA THR A 154 -1.44 11.35 19.34
C THR A 154 -0.68 10.07 19.00
N ALA A 155 -1.22 8.89 19.34
CA ALA A 155 -0.58 7.62 18.99
C ALA A 155 -0.63 7.39 17.47
N LEU A 156 -1.77 7.67 16.84
CA LEU A 156 -1.92 7.62 15.40
C LEU A 156 -1.05 8.67 14.69
N GLU A 157 -1.01 9.90 15.21
CA GLU A 157 -0.15 10.96 14.70
C GLU A 157 1.32 10.53 14.69
N ASN A 158 1.83 10.06 15.82
CA ASN A 158 3.21 9.59 15.95
C ASN A 158 3.50 8.44 14.98
N LYS A 159 2.60 7.48 14.84
CA LYS A 159 2.74 6.35 13.91
C LYS A 159 2.89 6.82 12.46
N ILE A 160 2.09 7.79 12.02
CA ILE A 160 2.19 8.35 10.65
C ILE A 160 3.52 9.09 10.46
N VAL A 161 3.92 9.90 11.43
CA VAL A 161 5.18 10.65 11.40
C VAL A 161 6.39 9.71 11.39
N GLU A 162 6.39 8.67 12.22
CA GLU A 162 7.45 7.64 12.24
C GLU A 162 7.51 6.89 10.91
N GLY A 163 6.37 6.49 10.36
CA GLY A 163 6.31 5.85 9.04
C GLY A 163 6.93 6.69 7.93
N ARG A 164 6.64 8.01 7.93
CA ARG A 164 7.27 8.97 7.03
C ARG A 164 8.78 9.06 7.23
N LEU A 165 9.26 9.11 8.49
CA LEU A 165 10.68 9.19 8.80
C LEU A 165 11.43 7.94 8.36
N VAL A 166 10.88 6.76 8.60
CA VAL A 166 11.44 5.48 8.13
C VAL A 166 11.52 5.46 6.61
N ALA A 167 10.44 5.82 5.92
CA ALA A 167 10.43 5.87 4.47
C ALA A 167 11.49 6.82 3.90
N SER A 168 11.66 7.99 4.52
CA SER A 168 12.67 8.96 4.10
C SER A 168 14.10 8.46 4.35
N LYS A 169 14.38 7.87 5.51
CA LYS A 169 15.74 7.50 5.91
C LYS A 169 16.21 6.16 5.33
N GLU A 170 15.31 5.17 5.29
CA GLU A 170 15.68 3.80 4.94
C GLU A 170 15.35 3.44 3.49
N LEU A 171 14.32 4.09 2.92
CA LEU A 171 13.86 3.80 1.56
C LEU A 171 14.17 4.94 0.58
N ASP A 172 14.81 6.00 1.05
CA ASP A 172 15.16 7.18 0.24
C ASP A 172 13.93 7.79 -0.46
N VAL A 173 12.78 7.86 0.27
CA VAL A 173 11.60 8.56 -0.20
C VAL A 173 11.78 10.06 0.07
N GLY A 174 12.05 10.83 -0.97
CA GLY A 174 12.28 12.29 -0.89
C GLY A 174 11.17 13.13 -1.50
N SER A 175 10.22 12.52 -2.19
CA SER A 175 9.10 13.21 -2.87
C SER A 175 7.87 12.32 -2.97
N THR A 176 6.72 12.93 -3.28
CA THR A 176 5.45 12.22 -3.50
C THR A 176 4.85 12.54 -4.87
N PRO A 177 4.21 11.58 -5.52
CA PRO A 177 4.18 10.17 -5.13
C PRO A 177 5.53 9.48 -5.35
N THR A 178 5.86 8.47 -4.53
CA THR A 178 6.94 7.52 -4.79
C THR A 178 6.35 6.12 -4.72
N PHE A 179 6.60 5.33 -5.74
CA PHE A 179 6.11 3.96 -5.82
C PHE A 179 7.25 2.96 -5.65
N PHE A 180 6.92 1.80 -5.09
CA PHE A 180 7.76 0.62 -5.13
C PHE A 180 6.96 -0.53 -5.72
N ILE A 181 7.44 -1.11 -6.81
CA ILE A 181 6.79 -2.23 -7.49
C ILE A 181 7.64 -3.48 -7.21
N ASN A 182 7.09 -4.43 -6.45
CA ASN A 182 7.81 -5.60 -5.95
C ASN A 182 9.20 -5.22 -5.37
N GLY A 183 9.25 -4.14 -4.57
CA GLY A 183 10.47 -3.67 -3.90
C GLY A 183 11.38 -2.78 -4.75
N THR A 184 11.14 -2.65 -6.05
CA THR A 184 11.92 -1.76 -6.93
C THR A 184 11.30 -0.36 -6.94
N LYS A 185 12.11 0.67 -6.62
CA LYS A 185 11.68 2.06 -6.58
C LYS A 185 11.34 2.55 -7.99
N PHE A 186 10.19 3.21 -8.08
CA PHE A 186 9.67 3.84 -9.27
C PHE A 186 9.22 5.25 -8.89
N ALA A 187 10.13 6.20 -9.02
CA ALA A 187 9.93 7.57 -8.52
C ALA A 187 9.22 8.45 -9.56
N GLY A 188 8.49 9.46 -9.05
CA GLY A 188 7.76 10.41 -9.87
C GLY A 188 6.27 10.10 -9.98
N ALA A 189 5.60 10.77 -10.93
CA ALA A 189 4.18 10.57 -11.23
C ALA A 189 4.05 9.81 -12.57
N PRO A 190 4.22 8.47 -12.56
CA PRO A 190 4.25 7.70 -13.79
C PRO A 190 2.87 7.67 -14.46
N THR A 191 2.91 7.63 -15.79
CA THR A 191 1.72 7.43 -16.61
C THR A 191 1.21 6.00 -16.54
N LEU A 192 -0.03 5.78 -16.96
CA LEU A 192 -0.57 4.41 -17.08
C LEU A 192 0.28 3.53 -17.99
N GLU A 193 0.83 4.07 -19.08
CA GLU A 193 1.68 3.33 -20.02
C GLU A 193 2.97 2.85 -19.37
N GLU A 194 3.59 3.68 -18.53
CA GLU A 194 4.79 3.30 -17.78
C GLU A 194 4.50 2.21 -16.76
N PHE A 195 3.37 2.28 -16.04
CA PHE A 195 2.90 1.18 -15.19
C PHE A 195 2.67 -0.09 -15.99
N ASP A 196 1.96 0.00 -17.12
CA ASP A 196 1.64 -1.14 -17.98
C ASP A 196 2.90 -1.87 -18.45
N LYS A 197 3.93 -1.13 -18.85
CA LYS A 197 5.21 -1.71 -19.29
C LYS A 197 5.86 -2.53 -18.19
N VAL A 198 5.94 -1.99 -16.98
CA VAL A 198 6.55 -2.68 -15.83
C VAL A 198 5.71 -3.87 -15.39
N LEU A 199 4.40 -3.68 -15.23
CA LEU A 199 3.48 -4.70 -14.75
C LEU A 199 3.36 -5.88 -15.72
N SER A 200 3.33 -5.61 -17.03
CA SER A 200 3.32 -6.65 -18.07
C SER A 200 4.59 -7.50 -18.01
N SER A 201 5.75 -6.87 -17.81
CA SER A 201 7.02 -7.59 -17.67
C SER A 201 7.08 -8.48 -16.42
N LEU A 202 6.46 -8.04 -15.31
CA LEU A 202 6.38 -8.82 -14.07
C LEU A 202 5.37 -9.96 -14.18
N ALA A 203 4.19 -9.70 -14.78
CA ALA A 203 3.15 -10.71 -14.96
C ALA A 203 3.56 -11.85 -15.90
N ALA A 204 4.46 -11.61 -16.85
CA ALA A 204 5.01 -12.65 -17.74
C ALA A 204 5.99 -13.60 -17.03
N LYS A 205 6.46 -13.26 -15.83
CA LYS A 205 7.43 -14.03 -15.04
C LYS A 205 6.79 -14.77 -13.85
N SER A 206 5.50 -14.50 -13.58
CA SER A 206 4.70 -15.13 -12.51
C SER A 206 3.93 -16.33 -13.03
#